data_e32e93f2105fc45ae070c3dede404fe5
#
_entry.id   e32e93f2105fc45ae070c3dede404fe5
#
_cell.length_a   1.000
_cell.length_b   1.000
_cell.length_c   1.000
_cell.angle_alpha   90.00
_cell.angle_beta   90.00
_cell.angle_gamma   90.00
#
_symmetry.space_group_name_H-M   'P 1'
#
loop_
_entity.id
_entity.type
_entity.pdbx_description
1 polymer ?
#
loop_
_entity_poly.entity_id
_entity_poly.type
_entity_poly.pdbx_seq_one_letter_code
_entity_poly.pdbx_strand_id
1 'polypeptide(L)'
;MTPTSATDDPMTDFTARRFDLDGDELMVWTSGSGPAVVLMPEMPGISPDVLRFGRWIRDAGLTVFLPSLFGVDGAYPRTETGTAIMKRACVSREFHAFAGGGTSPIATTLRALARAAHAECGGPGVGAVGLCFTGNFALTMMLDDSVVAAVINHPSLPLDDPGGLELSEADGHALRRRLDADDLRVIGYRFDTDRWCTAARFAAYTELLGDRFDGRVLPGSSANPSPPPFFADVVGTPHSVVTAHLVDEAGHPTIRARDEIVAHLTAALLGGSETVEGEHG
;
A
#
# COMPACT_ATOMS: atom_id res chain seq x y z
N MET A 1 -26.09 2.21 2.90
CA MET A 1 -25.00 1.29 3.30
C MET A 1 -25.09 0.05 2.44
N THR A 2 -24.14 -0.15 1.54
CA THR A 2 -23.99 -1.45 0.87
C THR A 2 -23.21 -2.33 1.84
N PRO A 3 -23.76 -3.43 2.37
CA PRO A 3 -23.01 -4.29 3.28
C PRO A 3 -21.79 -4.81 2.53
N THR A 4 -20.61 -4.63 3.12
CA THR A 4 -19.41 -5.33 2.65
C THR A 4 -19.75 -6.81 2.61
N SER A 5 -19.60 -7.44 1.43
CA SER A 5 -19.95 -8.85 1.27
C SER A 5 -19.15 -9.68 2.28
N ALA A 6 -19.84 -10.39 3.19
CA ALA A 6 -19.21 -11.35 4.11
C ALA A 6 -18.79 -12.66 3.38
N THR A 7 -18.48 -12.56 2.10
CA THR A 7 -18.13 -13.66 1.20
C THR A 7 -16.83 -13.35 0.48
N ASP A 8 -16.20 -14.41 -0.01
CA ASP A 8 -15.00 -14.32 -0.84
C ASP A 8 -15.34 -13.60 -2.17
N ASP A 9 -14.39 -12.84 -2.70
CA ASP A 9 -14.50 -12.16 -3.99
C ASP A 9 -13.90 -13.04 -5.09
N PRO A 10 -14.64 -13.38 -6.16
CA PRO A 10 -14.14 -14.25 -7.22
C PRO A 10 -13.11 -13.62 -8.15
N MET A 11 -12.80 -12.33 -7.98
CA MET A 11 -11.77 -11.58 -8.72
C MET A 11 -11.92 -11.64 -10.26
N THR A 12 -13.13 -11.77 -10.75
CA THR A 12 -13.40 -11.99 -12.19
C THR A 12 -13.03 -10.82 -13.11
N ASP A 13 -12.82 -9.63 -12.53
CA ASP A 13 -12.38 -8.41 -13.20
C ASP A 13 -10.87 -8.16 -13.09
N PHE A 14 -10.12 -9.13 -12.54
CA PHE A 14 -8.67 -9.16 -12.49
C PHE A 14 -8.14 -10.36 -13.28
N THR A 15 -6.96 -10.21 -13.88
CA THR A 15 -6.26 -11.26 -14.60
C THR A 15 -5.05 -11.73 -13.80
N ALA A 16 -4.98 -13.02 -13.48
CA ALA A 16 -3.83 -13.64 -12.82
C ALA A 16 -2.66 -13.81 -13.80
N ARG A 17 -1.48 -13.35 -13.43
CA ARG A 17 -0.27 -13.42 -14.24
C ARG A 17 0.93 -13.80 -13.38
N ARG A 18 1.86 -14.57 -13.93
CA ARG A 18 3.14 -14.89 -13.31
C ARG A 18 4.22 -13.97 -13.85
N PHE A 19 4.99 -13.37 -12.97
CA PHE A 19 6.15 -12.55 -13.29
C PHE A 19 7.40 -13.27 -12.81
N ASP A 20 8.41 -13.37 -13.68
CA ASP A 20 9.76 -13.74 -13.32
C ASP A 20 10.53 -12.43 -13.04
N LEU A 21 10.91 -12.24 -11.80
CA LEU A 21 11.47 -11.01 -11.27
C LEU A 21 12.89 -11.29 -10.74
N ASP A 22 13.87 -11.24 -11.63
CA ASP A 22 15.28 -11.49 -11.30
C ASP A 22 15.54 -12.90 -10.70
N GLY A 23 14.71 -13.91 -11.10
CA GLY A 23 14.78 -15.29 -10.63
C GLY A 23 13.78 -15.64 -9.54
N ASP A 24 13.02 -14.67 -9.03
CA ASP A 24 11.87 -14.89 -8.15
C ASP A 24 10.58 -14.91 -8.95
N GLU A 25 9.77 -15.96 -8.80
CA GLU A 25 8.46 -16.06 -9.44
C GLU A 25 7.38 -15.50 -8.52
N LEU A 26 6.64 -14.49 -9.00
CA LEU A 26 5.56 -13.86 -8.25
C LEU A 26 4.25 -13.91 -9.02
N MET A 27 3.17 -14.37 -8.36
CA MET A 27 1.81 -14.26 -8.87
C MET A 27 1.31 -12.84 -8.64
N VAL A 28 0.80 -12.19 -9.70
CA VAL A 28 0.27 -10.83 -9.66
C VAL A 28 -1.08 -10.79 -10.37
N TRP A 29 -2.06 -10.17 -9.73
CA TRP A 29 -3.35 -9.89 -10.33
C TRP A 29 -3.35 -8.49 -10.93
N THR A 30 -3.77 -8.38 -12.18
CA THR A 30 -3.76 -7.09 -12.91
C THR A 30 -5.15 -6.72 -13.40
N SER A 31 -5.48 -5.42 -13.34
CA SER A 31 -6.74 -4.87 -13.86
C SER A 31 -6.58 -3.40 -14.20
N GLY A 32 -7.18 -2.94 -15.29
CA GLY A 32 -7.19 -1.54 -15.69
C GLY A 32 -6.40 -1.23 -16.96
N SER A 33 -6.21 0.05 -17.21
CA SER A 33 -5.41 0.60 -18.31
C SER A 33 -4.82 1.95 -17.87
N GLY A 34 -3.70 2.36 -18.46
CA GLY A 34 -2.94 3.56 -18.07
C GLY A 34 -1.74 3.21 -17.18
N PRO A 35 -1.06 4.23 -16.58
CA PRO A 35 0.13 4.03 -15.76
C PRO A 35 -0.10 3.07 -14.58
N ALA A 36 0.97 2.38 -14.18
CA ALA A 36 0.89 1.30 -13.19
C ALA A 36 0.86 1.80 -11.75
N VAL A 37 0.10 1.09 -10.90
CA VAL A 37 0.15 1.16 -9.45
C VAL A 37 0.34 -0.23 -8.88
N VAL A 38 1.41 -0.46 -8.14
CA VAL A 38 1.61 -1.67 -7.35
C VAL A 38 0.90 -1.48 -6.01
N LEU A 39 -0.21 -2.19 -5.82
CA LEU A 39 -1.00 -2.19 -4.59
C LEU A 39 -0.67 -3.46 -3.79
N MET A 40 0.06 -3.32 -2.71
CA MET A 40 0.47 -4.42 -1.85
C MET A 40 -0.56 -4.66 -0.74
N PRO A 41 -1.06 -5.90 -0.60
CA PRO A 41 -2.14 -6.19 0.34
C PRO A 41 -1.67 -6.15 1.80
N GLU A 42 -2.64 -5.88 2.69
CA GLU A 42 -2.50 -6.08 4.13
C GLU A 42 -2.71 -7.55 4.53
N MET A 43 -2.43 -7.91 5.80
CA MET A 43 -2.86 -9.18 6.35
C MET A 43 -4.39 -9.27 6.40
N PRO A 44 -4.97 -10.42 6.07
CA PRO A 44 -4.33 -11.71 5.75
C PRO A 44 -4.09 -11.95 4.25
N GLY A 45 -4.18 -10.94 3.38
CA GLY A 45 -3.95 -11.05 1.94
C GLY A 45 -4.87 -10.19 1.09
N ILE A 46 -5.03 -10.53 -0.18
CA ILE A 46 -5.90 -9.83 -1.12
C ILE A 46 -7.37 -10.14 -0.74
N SER A 47 -7.92 -9.31 0.14
CA SER A 47 -9.31 -9.43 0.61
C SER A 47 -10.29 -8.70 -0.31
N PRO A 48 -11.61 -8.93 -0.18
CA PRO A 48 -12.62 -8.13 -0.89
C PRO A 48 -12.48 -6.63 -0.68
N ASP A 49 -12.03 -6.19 0.50
CA ASP A 49 -11.81 -4.77 0.79
C ASP A 49 -10.57 -4.22 0.07
N VAL A 50 -9.49 -4.99 -0.03
CA VAL A 50 -8.30 -4.65 -0.83
C VAL A 50 -8.66 -4.58 -2.31
N LEU A 51 -9.45 -5.53 -2.81
CA LEU A 51 -9.94 -5.53 -4.20
C LEU A 51 -10.84 -4.33 -4.49
N ARG A 52 -11.74 -3.97 -3.57
CA ARG A 52 -12.55 -2.76 -3.67
C ARG A 52 -11.68 -1.51 -3.80
N PHE A 53 -10.63 -1.40 -2.98
CA PHE A 53 -9.69 -0.28 -3.07
C PHE A 53 -8.93 -0.29 -4.40
N GLY A 54 -8.47 -1.46 -4.86
CA GLY A 54 -7.85 -1.61 -6.18
C GLY A 54 -8.77 -1.19 -7.32
N ARG A 55 -10.08 -1.51 -7.25
CA ARG A 55 -11.07 -1.06 -8.25
C ARG A 55 -11.19 0.46 -8.30
N TRP A 56 -11.17 1.15 -7.16
CA TRP A 56 -11.20 2.63 -7.16
C TRP A 56 -9.95 3.24 -7.80
N ILE A 57 -8.77 2.65 -7.59
CA ILE A 57 -7.53 3.07 -8.27
C ILE A 57 -7.64 2.83 -9.78
N ARG A 58 -8.10 1.65 -10.18
CA ARG A 58 -8.34 1.30 -11.59
C ARG A 58 -9.32 2.25 -12.27
N ASP A 59 -10.45 2.51 -11.61
CA ASP A 59 -11.52 3.33 -12.15
C ASP A 59 -11.13 4.82 -12.28
N ALA A 60 -10.02 5.22 -11.65
CA ALA A 60 -9.38 6.51 -11.84
C ALA A 60 -8.43 6.57 -13.06
N GLY A 61 -8.40 5.53 -13.91
CA GLY A 61 -7.60 5.50 -15.15
C GLY A 61 -6.19 4.93 -14.98
N LEU A 62 -5.97 4.11 -13.97
CA LEU A 62 -4.68 3.50 -13.66
C LEU A 62 -4.73 1.97 -13.84
N THR A 63 -3.59 1.34 -14.03
CA THR A 63 -3.47 -0.13 -14.05
C THR A 63 -2.99 -0.62 -12.69
N VAL A 64 -3.80 -1.46 -12.04
CA VAL A 64 -3.47 -2.02 -10.72
C VAL A 64 -2.72 -3.34 -10.89
N PHE A 65 -1.57 -3.46 -10.21
CA PHE A 65 -0.79 -4.68 -10.03
C PHE A 65 -0.86 -5.09 -8.56
N LEU A 66 -1.55 -6.19 -8.26
CA LEU A 66 -1.77 -6.74 -6.94
C LEU A 66 -0.91 -8.00 -6.75
N PRO A 67 0.27 -7.92 -6.13
CA PRO A 67 1.10 -9.10 -5.87
C PRO A 67 0.45 -9.99 -4.78
N SER A 68 0.37 -11.30 -5.05
CA SER A 68 -0.10 -12.31 -4.10
C SER A 68 1.01 -12.62 -3.09
N LEU A 69 1.02 -11.91 -1.97
CA LEU A 69 2.06 -12.04 -0.94
C LEU A 69 1.64 -12.96 0.22
N PHE A 70 0.35 -13.04 0.51
CA PHE A 70 -0.18 -13.73 1.67
C PHE A 70 -1.49 -14.44 1.35
N GLY A 71 -1.71 -15.58 2.01
CA GLY A 71 -3.02 -16.20 2.14
C GLY A 71 -3.62 -16.79 0.87
N VAL A 72 -4.91 -16.61 0.74
CA VAL A 72 -5.71 -17.00 -0.42
C VAL A 72 -6.35 -15.76 -1.01
N ASP A 73 -6.07 -15.50 -2.29
CA ASP A 73 -6.52 -14.30 -2.98
C ASP A 73 -8.04 -14.29 -3.13
N GLY A 74 -8.64 -13.13 -2.86
CA GLY A 74 -10.09 -12.95 -2.85
C GLY A 74 -10.79 -13.43 -1.57
N ALA A 75 -10.08 -14.08 -0.64
CA ALA A 75 -10.70 -14.65 0.56
C ALA A 75 -11.16 -13.59 1.56
N TYR A 76 -12.37 -13.78 2.09
CA TYR A 76 -12.89 -12.95 3.18
C TYR A 76 -12.07 -13.16 4.47
N PRO A 77 -11.67 -12.08 5.18
CA PRO A 77 -10.78 -12.17 6.35
C PRO A 77 -11.46 -12.81 7.57
N ARG A 78 -11.33 -14.13 7.72
CA ARG A 78 -11.84 -14.91 8.88
C ARG A 78 -10.76 -15.00 9.96
N THR A 79 -11.17 -15.01 11.21
CA THR A 79 -10.29 -15.00 12.39
C THR A 79 -9.27 -16.13 12.38
N GLU A 80 -9.71 -17.37 12.20
CA GLU A 80 -8.84 -18.57 12.31
C GLU A 80 -7.81 -18.62 11.18
N THR A 81 -8.28 -18.52 9.92
CA THR A 81 -7.39 -18.57 8.75
C THR A 81 -6.45 -17.38 8.70
N GLY A 82 -6.94 -16.17 9.00
CA GLY A 82 -6.14 -14.95 9.04
C GLY A 82 -5.04 -15.00 10.11
N THR A 83 -5.36 -15.53 11.30
CA THR A 83 -4.37 -15.73 12.36
C THR A 83 -3.26 -16.70 11.95
N ALA A 84 -3.62 -17.80 11.26
CA ALA A 84 -2.64 -18.75 10.78
C ALA A 84 -1.72 -18.17 9.70
N ILE A 85 -2.27 -17.34 8.81
CA ILE A 85 -1.50 -16.63 7.77
C ILE A 85 -0.54 -15.62 8.41
N MET A 86 -1.03 -14.78 9.34
CA MET A 86 -0.21 -13.79 10.02
C MET A 86 0.96 -14.43 10.77
N LYS A 87 0.73 -15.53 11.51
CA LYS A 87 1.80 -16.26 12.20
C LYS A 87 2.89 -16.75 11.25
N ARG A 88 2.53 -17.27 10.07
CA ARG A 88 3.49 -17.71 9.05
C ARG A 88 4.30 -16.55 8.48
N ALA A 89 3.64 -15.44 8.16
CA ALA A 89 4.31 -14.25 7.64
C ALA A 89 5.28 -13.64 8.65
N CYS A 90 4.91 -13.60 9.94
CA CYS A 90 5.78 -13.06 10.99
C CYS A 90 7.10 -13.84 11.16
N VAL A 91 7.13 -15.14 10.87
CA VAL A 91 8.36 -15.96 10.96
C VAL A 91 9.10 -16.10 9.63
N SER A 92 8.55 -15.57 8.55
CA SER A 92 9.20 -15.58 7.24
C SER A 92 10.41 -14.64 7.22
N ARG A 93 11.50 -15.11 6.64
CA ARG A 93 12.70 -14.28 6.42
C ARG A 93 12.52 -13.20 5.36
N GLU A 94 11.53 -13.36 4.49
CA GLU A 94 11.25 -12.44 3.38
C GLU A 94 10.73 -11.09 3.87
N PHE A 95 9.99 -11.10 4.98
CA PHE A 95 9.28 -9.91 5.46
C PHE A 95 9.97 -9.21 6.64
N HIS A 96 10.97 -9.80 7.28
CA HIS A 96 11.70 -9.23 8.43
C HIS A 96 10.78 -8.60 9.51
N ALA A 97 9.67 -9.29 9.84
CA ALA A 97 8.63 -8.73 10.70
C ALA A 97 9.10 -8.29 12.09
N PHE A 98 10.22 -8.83 12.57
CA PHE A 98 10.84 -8.54 13.89
C PHE A 98 12.27 -8.00 13.76
N ALA A 99 12.67 -7.52 12.60
CA ALA A 99 14.02 -7.00 12.38
C ALA A 99 13.96 -5.51 12.00
N GLY A 100 13.97 -4.64 13.01
CA GLY A 100 14.13 -3.21 12.79
C GLY A 100 15.50 -2.85 12.24
N GLY A 101 15.61 -1.73 11.52
CA GLY A 101 16.88 -1.22 10.97
C GLY A 101 17.44 -1.98 9.76
N GLY A 102 16.62 -2.83 9.11
CA GLY A 102 16.96 -3.54 7.89
C GLY A 102 15.84 -3.45 6.85
N THR A 103 16.19 -3.55 5.55
CA THR A 103 15.22 -3.60 4.46
C THR A 103 14.86 -5.05 4.15
N SER A 104 13.57 -5.38 4.08
CA SER A 104 13.08 -6.73 3.77
C SER A 104 13.55 -7.20 2.39
N PRO A 105 13.95 -8.47 2.24
CA PRO A 105 14.33 -9.05 0.94
C PRO A 105 13.25 -8.90 -0.13
N ILE A 106 11.97 -9.04 0.23
CA ILE A 106 10.83 -8.88 -0.68
C ILE A 106 10.81 -7.51 -1.39
N ALA A 107 11.39 -6.46 -0.78
CA ALA A 107 11.47 -5.14 -1.39
C ALA A 107 12.25 -5.15 -2.71
N THR A 108 13.22 -6.05 -2.89
CA THR A 108 13.95 -6.20 -4.15
C THR A 108 13.07 -6.76 -5.25
N THR A 109 12.30 -7.81 -4.95
CA THR A 109 11.33 -8.41 -5.87
C THR A 109 10.23 -7.42 -6.25
N LEU A 110 9.74 -6.62 -5.27
CA LEU A 110 8.73 -5.59 -5.52
C LEU A 110 9.26 -4.44 -6.39
N ARG A 111 10.53 -4.04 -6.25
CA ARG A 111 11.17 -3.07 -7.17
C ARG A 111 11.30 -3.64 -8.59
N ALA A 112 11.65 -4.92 -8.73
CA ALA A 112 11.67 -5.58 -10.03
C ALA A 112 10.26 -5.62 -10.65
N LEU A 113 9.21 -5.86 -9.85
CA LEU A 113 7.82 -5.76 -10.31
C LEU A 113 7.47 -4.34 -10.77
N ALA A 114 7.90 -3.30 -10.05
CA ALA A 114 7.66 -1.91 -10.46
C ALA A 114 8.31 -1.60 -11.81
N ARG A 115 9.57 -2.02 -12.02
CA ARG A 115 10.23 -1.86 -13.34
C ARG A 115 9.48 -2.59 -14.45
N ALA A 116 9.04 -3.83 -14.23
CA ALA A 116 8.27 -4.60 -15.19
C ALA A 116 6.93 -3.94 -15.51
N ALA A 117 6.22 -3.45 -14.48
CA ALA A 117 4.96 -2.74 -14.63
C ALA A 117 5.13 -1.41 -15.39
N HIS A 118 6.20 -0.64 -15.09
CA HIS A 118 6.52 0.58 -15.83
C HIS A 118 6.83 0.30 -17.30
N ALA A 119 7.63 -0.73 -17.58
CA ALA A 119 7.95 -1.12 -18.96
C ALA A 119 6.71 -1.53 -19.77
N GLU A 120 5.72 -2.12 -19.12
CA GLU A 120 4.46 -2.54 -19.75
C GLU A 120 3.47 -1.39 -19.94
N CYS A 121 3.28 -0.57 -18.90
CA CYS A 121 2.22 0.45 -18.87
C CYS A 121 2.70 1.82 -19.34
N GLY A 122 4.01 2.10 -19.32
CA GLY A 122 4.56 3.40 -19.65
C GLY A 122 4.20 4.48 -18.63
N GLY A 123 4.12 5.73 -19.10
CA GLY A 123 3.84 6.90 -18.25
C GLY A 123 5.08 7.44 -17.54
N PRO A 124 4.92 8.37 -16.58
CA PRO A 124 6.04 9.01 -15.89
C PRO A 124 6.73 8.07 -14.88
N GLY A 125 6.08 6.97 -14.51
CA GLY A 125 6.55 6.01 -13.53
C GLY A 125 5.42 5.16 -12.96
N VAL A 126 5.66 4.59 -11.78
CA VAL A 126 4.77 3.69 -11.05
C VAL A 126 4.39 4.28 -9.69
N GLY A 127 3.13 4.13 -9.30
CA GLY A 127 2.69 4.35 -7.92
C GLY A 127 2.91 3.09 -7.07
N ALA A 128 3.32 3.25 -5.82
CA ALA A 128 3.43 2.18 -4.85
C ALA A 128 2.50 2.44 -3.67
N VAL A 129 1.61 1.50 -3.36
CA VAL A 129 0.72 1.57 -2.20
C VAL A 129 0.95 0.38 -1.32
N GLY A 130 1.33 0.61 -0.08
CA GLY A 130 1.50 -0.43 0.94
C GLY A 130 0.47 -0.29 2.05
N LEU A 131 -0.10 -1.40 2.46
CA LEU A 131 -1.13 -1.48 3.49
C LEU A 131 -0.63 -2.32 4.68
N CYS A 132 -0.74 -1.82 5.90
CA CYS A 132 -0.41 -2.56 7.13
C CYS A 132 1.02 -3.12 7.09
N PHE A 133 1.13 -4.43 7.03
CA PHE A 133 2.38 -5.20 6.96
C PHE A 133 3.28 -4.77 5.80
N THR A 134 2.69 -4.40 4.67
CA THR A 134 3.41 -3.96 3.46
C THR A 134 3.59 -2.43 3.39
N GLY A 135 3.11 -1.70 4.38
CA GLY A 135 3.13 -0.24 4.36
C GLY A 135 4.51 0.34 4.08
N ASN A 136 5.54 -0.15 4.77
CA ASN A 136 6.91 0.32 4.58
C ASN A 136 7.52 -0.12 3.24
N PHE A 137 7.03 -1.21 2.63
CA PHE A 137 7.56 -1.66 1.32
C PHE A 137 7.30 -0.63 0.23
N ALA A 138 6.16 0.08 0.27
CA ALA A 138 5.89 1.16 -0.67
C ALA A 138 6.96 2.27 -0.58
N LEU A 139 7.43 2.58 0.63
CA LEU A 139 8.50 3.53 0.84
C LEU A 139 9.84 3.04 0.28
N THR A 140 10.21 1.79 0.58
CA THR A 140 11.47 1.20 0.09
C THR A 140 11.47 0.97 -1.41
N MET A 141 10.31 0.82 -2.05
CA MET A 141 10.20 0.77 -3.51
C MET A 141 10.62 2.08 -4.17
N MET A 142 10.50 3.22 -3.49
CA MET A 142 10.98 4.52 -4.00
C MET A 142 12.51 4.63 -4.09
N LEU A 143 13.26 3.61 -3.68
CA LEU A 143 14.68 3.51 -4.02
C LEU A 143 14.93 3.10 -5.48
N ASP A 144 13.89 2.73 -6.22
CA ASP A 144 13.91 2.45 -7.65
C ASP A 144 13.37 3.65 -8.42
N ASP A 145 14.09 4.09 -9.47
CA ASP A 145 13.74 5.29 -10.24
C ASP A 145 12.39 5.20 -10.94
N SER A 146 11.90 3.98 -11.19
CA SER A 146 10.56 3.78 -11.78
C SER A 146 9.42 4.17 -10.85
N VAL A 147 9.62 4.25 -9.52
CA VAL A 147 8.57 4.56 -8.56
C VAL A 147 8.56 6.06 -8.23
N VAL A 148 7.49 6.76 -8.61
CA VAL A 148 7.38 8.24 -8.49
C VAL A 148 6.35 8.71 -7.47
N ALA A 149 5.56 7.81 -6.91
CA ALA A 149 4.59 8.12 -5.86
C ALA A 149 4.50 6.98 -4.86
N ALA A 150 4.47 7.27 -3.56
CA ALA A 150 4.27 6.26 -2.53
C ALA A 150 3.18 6.64 -1.53
N VAL A 151 2.41 5.62 -1.15
CA VAL A 151 1.40 5.69 -0.08
C VAL A 151 1.77 4.64 0.97
N ILE A 152 2.07 5.08 2.19
CA ILE A 152 2.33 4.22 3.35
C ILE A 152 1.11 4.24 4.27
N ASN A 153 0.20 3.31 4.05
CA ASN A 153 -1.06 3.31 4.77
C ASN A 153 -0.99 2.37 5.99
N HIS A 154 -1.18 2.92 7.19
CA HIS A 154 -1.13 2.23 8.49
C HIS A 154 0.02 1.20 8.64
N PRO A 155 1.29 1.58 8.37
CA PRO A 155 2.43 0.65 8.37
C PRO A 155 2.62 0.01 9.75
N SER A 156 2.75 -1.32 9.82
CA SER A 156 2.83 -2.07 11.07
C SER A 156 4.19 -2.69 11.38
N LEU A 157 5.12 -2.73 10.42
CA LEU A 157 6.46 -3.30 10.64
C LEU A 157 7.49 -2.25 11.09
N PRO A 158 8.48 -2.64 11.91
CA PRO A 158 8.62 -3.94 12.59
C PRO A 158 7.64 -4.08 13.77
N LEU A 159 7.23 -5.31 14.09
CA LEU A 159 6.20 -5.57 15.12
C LEU A 159 6.72 -5.39 16.56
N ASP A 160 8.00 -5.60 16.79
CA ASP A 160 8.67 -5.56 18.08
C ASP A 160 9.21 -4.17 18.44
N ASP A 161 9.20 -3.23 17.51
CA ASP A 161 9.61 -1.84 17.74
C ASP A 161 8.53 -0.87 17.24
N PRO A 162 7.67 -0.35 18.10
CA PRO A 162 6.58 0.55 17.73
C PRO A 162 7.02 1.88 17.08
N GLY A 163 8.26 2.32 17.32
CA GLY A 163 8.85 3.52 16.72
C GLY A 163 9.85 3.22 15.61
N GLY A 164 10.19 1.95 15.42
CA GLY A 164 11.15 1.53 14.40
C GLY A 164 10.62 1.65 12.98
N LEU A 165 11.56 1.75 12.06
CA LEU A 165 11.31 1.65 10.63
C LEU A 165 11.99 0.39 10.10
N GLU A 166 11.32 -0.33 9.22
CA GLU A 166 11.88 -1.46 8.48
C GLU A 166 12.67 -0.91 7.28
N LEU A 167 13.78 -0.26 7.60
CA LEU A 167 14.63 0.45 6.64
C LEU A 167 16.04 0.56 7.22
N SER A 168 17.06 0.27 6.41
CA SER A 168 18.44 0.53 6.83
C SER A 168 18.71 2.04 6.87
N GLU A 169 19.65 2.47 7.71
CA GLU A 169 20.05 3.88 7.79
C GLU A 169 20.55 4.39 6.41
N ALA A 170 21.31 3.56 5.69
CA ALA A 170 21.83 3.88 4.36
C ALA A 170 20.70 4.09 3.33
N ASP A 171 19.70 3.20 3.35
CA ASP A 171 18.51 3.31 2.49
C ASP A 171 17.68 4.53 2.85
N GLY A 172 17.51 4.82 4.15
CA GLY A 172 16.81 6.02 4.61
C GLY A 172 17.45 7.31 4.09
N HIS A 173 18.78 7.42 4.19
CA HIS A 173 19.52 8.55 3.64
C HIS A 173 19.42 8.63 2.11
N ALA A 174 19.49 7.51 1.41
CA ALA A 174 19.35 7.47 -0.05
C ALA A 174 17.96 7.92 -0.48
N LEU A 175 16.92 7.42 0.20
CA LEU A 175 15.55 7.78 -0.03
C LEU A 175 15.30 9.28 0.17
N ARG A 176 15.75 9.84 1.31
CA ARG A 176 15.59 11.26 1.58
C ARG A 176 16.22 12.12 0.47
N ARG A 177 17.48 11.82 0.07
CA ARG A 177 18.14 12.52 -1.03
C ARG A 177 17.35 12.46 -2.33
N ARG A 178 16.80 11.28 -2.65
CA ARG A 178 15.99 11.11 -3.85
C ARG A 178 14.72 11.94 -3.81
N LEU A 179 13.97 11.88 -2.71
CA LEU A 179 12.74 12.66 -2.55
C LEU A 179 12.99 14.16 -2.70
N ASP A 180 14.13 14.64 -2.19
CA ASP A 180 14.51 16.05 -2.32
C ASP A 180 14.91 16.42 -3.75
N ALA A 181 15.68 15.56 -4.43
CA ALA A 181 16.17 15.80 -5.79
C ALA A 181 15.06 15.81 -6.85
N ASP A 182 14.09 14.90 -6.71
CA ASP A 182 13.03 14.66 -7.70
C ASP A 182 11.71 15.35 -7.31
N ASP A 183 11.70 16.14 -6.23
CA ASP A 183 10.51 16.81 -5.64
C ASP A 183 9.34 15.84 -5.35
N LEU A 184 9.66 14.61 -4.91
CA LEU A 184 8.67 13.59 -4.63
C LEU A 184 8.15 13.69 -3.20
N ARG A 185 6.91 13.20 -2.99
CA ARG A 185 6.25 13.17 -1.70
C ARG A 185 5.70 11.79 -1.39
N VAL A 186 5.66 11.49 -0.09
CA VAL A 186 5.05 10.28 0.48
C VAL A 186 3.86 10.71 1.32
N ILE A 187 2.71 10.09 1.12
CA ILE A 187 1.56 10.28 2.00
C ILE A 187 1.34 9.06 2.88
N GLY A 188 0.88 9.27 4.10
CA GLY A 188 0.63 8.18 5.04
C GLY A 188 -0.61 8.43 5.88
N TYR A 189 -1.33 7.35 6.22
CA TYR A 189 -2.55 7.42 7.02
C TYR A 189 -2.50 6.44 8.18
N ARG A 190 -3.05 6.83 9.32
CA ARG A 190 -3.33 5.96 10.45
C ARG A 190 -4.52 6.46 11.25
N PHE A 191 -5.11 5.62 12.10
CA PHE A 191 -6.00 6.10 13.16
C PHE A 191 -5.23 6.50 14.42
N ASP A 192 -5.76 7.44 15.19
CA ASP A 192 -5.13 7.90 16.45
C ASP A 192 -5.08 6.80 17.52
N THR A 193 -6.02 5.85 17.49
CA THR A 193 -6.13 4.70 18.41
C THR A 193 -5.45 3.42 17.91
N ASP A 194 -4.77 3.49 16.77
CA ASP A 194 -4.08 2.34 16.17
C ASP A 194 -2.90 1.89 17.02
N ARG A 195 -2.92 0.62 17.46
CA ARG A 195 -1.84 0.00 18.25
C ARG A 195 -0.73 -0.62 17.40
N TRP A 196 -0.98 -0.89 16.13
CA TRP A 196 -0.04 -1.49 15.19
C TRP A 196 0.77 -0.42 14.44
N CYS A 197 0.10 0.68 14.07
CA CYS A 197 0.74 1.87 13.51
C CYS A 197 0.68 2.99 14.54
N THR A 198 1.70 3.08 15.39
CA THR A 198 1.71 4.01 16.54
C THR A 198 2.05 5.45 16.12
N ALA A 199 1.79 6.40 17.02
CA ALA A 199 2.25 7.78 16.86
C ALA A 199 3.78 7.89 16.78
N ALA A 200 4.52 7.02 17.51
CA ALA A 200 5.98 6.98 17.48
C ALA A 200 6.50 6.61 16.08
N ARG A 201 5.85 5.67 15.39
CA ARG A 201 6.21 5.29 14.02
C ARG A 201 6.01 6.44 13.03
N PHE A 202 4.89 7.17 13.11
CA PHE A 202 4.66 8.36 12.28
C PHE A 202 5.66 9.48 12.60
N ALA A 203 6.05 9.64 13.87
CA ALA A 203 7.11 10.57 14.24
C ALA A 203 8.45 10.19 13.59
N ALA A 204 8.81 8.89 13.56
CA ALA A 204 10.02 8.41 12.90
C ALA A 204 10.01 8.65 11.39
N TYR A 205 8.87 8.46 10.69
CA TYR A 205 8.76 8.87 9.29
C TYR A 205 8.90 10.38 9.11
N THR A 206 8.32 11.19 9.99
CA THR A 206 8.46 12.65 9.94
C THR A 206 9.91 13.07 10.17
N GLU A 207 10.62 12.44 11.11
CA GLU A 207 12.04 12.71 11.36
C GLU A 207 12.91 12.35 10.15
N LEU A 208 12.68 11.19 9.55
CA LEU A 208 13.44 10.72 8.38
C LEU A 208 13.17 11.56 7.13
N LEU A 209 11.90 11.82 6.82
CA LEU A 209 11.45 12.36 5.53
C LEU A 209 11.17 13.87 5.57
N GLY A 210 11.03 14.46 6.77
CA GLY A 210 10.74 15.88 6.95
C GLY A 210 9.48 16.31 6.21
N ASP A 211 9.58 17.38 5.44
CA ASP A 211 8.51 17.97 4.64
C ASP A 211 8.10 17.13 3.41
N ARG A 212 8.85 16.05 3.12
CA ARG A 212 8.49 15.07 2.07
C ARG A 212 7.46 14.06 2.54
N PHE A 213 7.14 14.00 3.83
CA PHE A 213 6.12 13.13 4.40
C PHE A 213 4.87 13.91 4.82
N ASP A 214 3.73 13.61 4.19
CA ASP A 214 2.41 14.08 4.60
C ASP A 214 1.68 12.99 5.41
N GLY A 215 1.97 12.95 6.71
CA GLY A 215 1.38 11.97 7.63
C GLY A 215 0.05 12.47 8.20
N ARG A 216 -1.03 11.74 7.95
CA ARG A 216 -2.40 12.10 8.34
C ARG A 216 -2.99 11.14 9.36
N VAL A 217 -3.61 11.69 10.39
CA VAL A 217 -4.18 10.95 11.51
C VAL A 217 -5.68 11.14 11.54
N LEU A 218 -6.44 10.05 11.44
CA LEU A 218 -7.89 10.06 11.55
C LEU A 218 -8.33 9.70 12.97
N PRO A 219 -9.45 10.25 13.45
CA PRO A 219 -10.04 9.81 14.71
C PRO A 219 -10.41 8.31 14.64
N GLY A 220 -10.07 7.52 15.65
CA GLY A 220 -10.46 6.10 15.73
C GLY A 220 -11.97 5.90 15.74
N SER A 221 -12.72 6.90 16.23
CA SER A 221 -14.19 6.90 16.17
C SER A 221 -14.76 6.98 14.75
N SER A 222 -13.95 7.30 13.75
CA SER A 222 -14.36 7.31 12.34
C SER A 222 -14.12 5.97 11.64
N ALA A 223 -13.63 4.96 12.34
CA ALA A 223 -13.47 3.63 11.76
C ALA A 223 -14.82 2.90 11.66
N ASN A 224 -14.94 2.02 10.66
CA ASN A 224 -16.05 1.06 10.59
C ASN A 224 -16.12 0.26 11.89
N PRO A 225 -17.24 0.36 12.65
CA PRO A 225 -17.39 -0.31 13.93
C PRO A 225 -17.63 -1.83 13.80
N SER A 226 -17.82 -2.33 12.59
CA SER A 226 -18.08 -3.74 12.29
C SER A 226 -17.17 -4.26 11.19
N PRO A 227 -15.84 -4.26 11.40
CA PRO A 227 -14.89 -4.77 10.41
C PRO A 227 -15.00 -6.30 10.29
N PRO A 228 -14.40 -6.92 9.25
CA PRO A 228 -14.35 -8.37 9.13
C PRO A 228 -13.75 -9.06 10.36
N PRO A 229 -14.10 -10.33 10.65
CA PRO A 229 -13.76 -11.01 11.90
C PRO A 229 -12.26 -11.01 12.25
N PHE A 230 -11.37 -11.17 11.28
CA PHE A 230 -9.92 -11.08 11.54
C PHE A 230 -9.53 -9.72 12.13
N PHE A 231 -10.09 -8.63 11.61
CA PHE A 231 -9.78 -7.29 12.10
C PHE A 231 -10.44 -7.00 13.44
N ALA A 232 -11.66 -7.51 13.66
CA ALA A 232 -12.34 -7.36 14.94
C ALA A 232 -11.64 -8.11 16.08
N ASP A 233 -11.26 -9.37 15.84
CA ASP A 233 -10.82 -10.30 16.88
C ASP A 233 -9.28 -10.29 17.08
N VAL A 234 -8.50 -10.12 16.00
CA VAL A 234 -7.04 -10.24 16.02
C VAL A 234 -6.36 -8.88 16.01
N VAL A 235 -6.74 -8.00 15.09
CA VAL A 235 -6.21 -6.63 15.04
C VAL A 235 -6.74 -5.82 16.23
N GLY A 236 -8.03 -5.88 16.50
CA GLY A 236 -8.67 -5.44 17.73
C GLY A 236 -8.69 -3.93 18.00
N THR A 237 -8.25 -3.12 17.03
CA THR A 237 -8.29 -1.65 17.04
C THR A 237 -8.54 -1.12 15.64
N PRO A 238 -9.09 0.10 15.46
CA PRO A 238 -9.06 0.81 14.18
C PRO A 238 -7.65 0.81 13.59
N HIS A 239 -7.51 0.28 12.35
CA HIS A 239 -6.21 0.10 11.71
C HIS A 239 -6.26 0.36 10.21
N SER A 240 -7.04 -0.42 9.46
CA SER A 240 -7.08 -0.49 7.99
C SER A 240 -7.92 0.65 7.39
N VAL A 241 -7.32 1.82 7.22
CA VAL A 241 -8.03 3.10 6.92
C VAL A 241 -8.90 3.05 5.66
N VAL A 242 -8.40 2.44 4.57
CA VAL A 242 -9.07 2.46 3.25
C VAL A 242 -9.61 1.09 2.82
N THR A 243 -9.55 0.12 3.73
CA THR A 243 -9.98 -1.26 3.51
C THR A 243 -10.98 -1.70 4.58
N ALA A 244 -10.60 -2.56 5.51
CA ALA A 244 -11.52 -3.18 6.50
C ALA A 244 -12.22 -2.18 7.43
N HIS A 245 -11.56 -1.07 7.80
CA HIS A 245 -12.14 -0.05 8.68
C HIS A 245 -12.69 1.17 7.90
N LEU A 246 -12.77 1.10 6.58
CA LEU A 246 -13.39 2.14 5.77
C LEU A 246 -14.91 2.14 5.97
N VAL A 247 -15.48 3.33 6.16
CA VAL A 247 -16.92 3.59 6.10
C VAL A 247 -17.23 4.22 4.76
N ASP A 248 -18.00 3.51 3.92
CA ASP A 248 -18.32 3.92 2.55
C ASP A 248 -19.53 4.87 2.52
N GLU A 249 -19.30 6.09 3.05
CA GLU A 249 -20.29 7.17 3.08
C GLU A 249 -19.66 8.47 2.56
N ALA A 250 -20.35 9.16 1.67
CA ALA A 250 -19.87 10.40 1.07
C ALA A 250 -19.49 11.44 2.15
N GLY A 251 -18.29 12.00 2.04
CA GLY A 251 -17.77 12.98 3.01
C GLY A 251 -17.27 12.38 4.32
N HIS A 252 -17.34 11.06 4.53
CA HIS A 252 -16.77 10.41 5.69
C HIS A 252 -15.23 10.54 5.73
N PRO A 253 -14.56 10.65 6.90
CA PRO A 253 -13.11 10.81 6.98
C PRO A 253 -12.32 9.74 6.24
N THR A 254 -12.73 8.47 6.30
CA THR A 254 -12.06 7.36 5.62
C THR A 254 -12.26 7.37 4.09
N ILE A 255 -13.42 7.85 3.61
CA ILE A 255 -13.66 8.07 2.17
C ILE A 255 -12.80 9.24 1.66
N ARG A 256 -12.70 10.33 2.42
CA ARG A 256 -11.80 11.42 2.05
C ARG A 256 -10.34 10.96 1.96
N ALA A 257 -9.89 10.13 2.91
CA ALA A 257 -8.56 9.54 2.87
C ALA A 257 -8.35 8.71 1.60
N ARG A 258 -9.33 7.86 1.21
CA ARG A 258 -9.32 7.13 -0.06
C ARG A 258 -9.23 8.06 -1.26
N ASP A 259 -10.06 9.11 -1.30
CA ASP A 259 -10.09 10.08 -2.41
C ASP A 259 -8.77 10.84 -2.53
N GLU A 260 -8.17 11.24 -1.43
CA GLU A 260 -6.87 11.91 -1.38
C GLU A 260 -5.72 11.00 -1.84
N ILE A 261 -5.76 9.72 -1.50
CA ILE A 261 -4.79 8.73 -2.01
C ILE A 261 -4.92 8.57 -3.52
N VAL A 262 -6.14 8.40 -4.03
CA VAL A 262 -6.39 8.26 -5.46
C VAL A 262 -5.96 9.55 -6.18
N ALA A 263 -6.27 10.73 -5.64
CA ALA A 263 -5.85 12.01 -6.20
C ALA A 263 -4.32 12.17 -6.22
N HIS A 264 -3.61 11.74 -5.16
CA HIS A 264 -2.15 11.75 -5.12
C HIS A 264 -1.55 10.88 -6.23
N LEU A 265 -2.06 9.66 -6.41
CA LEU A 265 -1.60 8.76 -7.45
C LEU A 265 -1.90 9.29 -8.85
N THR A 266 -3.11 9.81 -9.10
CA THR A 266 -3.48 10.36 -10.41
C THR A 266 -2.71 11.63 -10.74
N ALA A 267 -2.46 12.50 -9.78
CA ALA A 267 -1.64 13.71 -9.99
C ALA A 267 -0.20 13.34 -10.38
N ALA A 268 0.40 12.34 -9.74
CA ALA A 268 1.76 11.91 -10.04
C ALA A 268 1.86 11.15 -11.37
N LEU A 269 0.83 10.37 -11.74
CA LEU A 269 0.93 9.43 -12.86
C LEU A 269 0.21 9.91 -14.14
N LEU A 270 -0.79 10.81 -14.02
CA LEU A 270 -1.59 11.32 -15.15
C LEU A 270 -1.39 12.83 -15.36
N GLY A 271 -0.90 13.56 -14.37
CA GLY A 271 -0.76 15.02 -14.40
C GLY A 271 0.30 15.56 -15.36
N GLY A 272 1.10 14.72 -16.00
CA GLY A 272 2.14 15.10 -16.97
C GLY A 272 1.70 15.23 -18.44
N SER A 273 0.41 15.07 -18.74
CA SER A 273 -0.09 15.03 -20.14
C SER A 273 -0.61 16.36 -20.71
N GLU A 274 -0.46 17.50 -20.00
CA GLU A 274 -0.77 18.80 -20.57
C GLU A 274 0.53 19.60 -20.82
N THR A 275 1.09 19.51 -22.02
CA THR A 275 1.65 20.61 -22.83
C THR A 275 2.47 20.05 -24.00
N VAL A 276 1.82 19.59 -25.07
CA VAL A 276 2.32 19.77 -26.45
C VAL A 276 1.08 19.83 -27.36
N GLU A 277 0.35 20.91 -27.32
CA GLU A 277 -0.46 21.33 -28.46
C GLU A 277 -0.08 22.76 -28.82
N GLY A 278 0.63 22.88 -29.94
CA GLY A 278 0.35 23.89 -30.94
C GLY A 278 0.89 25.28 -30.71
N GLU A 279 2.10 25.53 -31.15
CA GLU A 279 2.39 26.74 -31.90
C GLU A 279 3.15 26.36 -33.17
N HIS A 280 2.40 26.05 -34.22
CA HIS A 280 2.85 26.22 -35.61
C HIS A 280 1.65 26.85 -36.35
N GLY A 281 1.62 28.16 -36.37
CA GLY A 281 0.90 29.02 -37.25
C GLY A 281 1.87 29.92 -37.99
#